data_e4bc258fa640384a9c837e3c4be6e89f
#
_entry.id   e4bc258fa640384a9c837e3c4be6e89f
#
_cell.length_a   1.000
_cell.length_b   1.000
_cell.length_c   1.000
_cell.angle_alpha   90.00
_cell.angle_beta   90.00
_cell.angle_gamma   90.00
#
_symmetry.space_group_name_H-M   'P 1'
#
loop_
_entity.id
_entity.type
_entity.pdbx_description
1 polymer ?
#
loop_
_entity_poly.entity_id
_entity_poly.type
_entity_poly.pdbx_seq_one_letter_code
_entity_poly.pdbx_strand_id
1 'polypeptide(L)'
;MTYDTLRLIRNILLRSFVIGVAIAILLGVVFMAGWGTIMGLAGEMLHTDAAVLTPIIVLLGVLSSIASDAGYLVLIPLGAAAFKSVGRHPLAGIAAAFAGVAAGFGVNFLITPLDAVLTEITNEAIGSATTHHIDIVSNLWFGIGSTIFVVIVITFVSARFVEGRLGRYDPAAAGEGPQDPVDDAAEVAPADEARGLRYALWGTLAVVAAITLLTAIPGAPLRNPETGEVIGDSPFMDSLIVMITIIFFVAGWCYGKGAGTIKNSDDVIDAVTKSWASLAGLMLLFLLIAQFVAYFNFSHIPDVAAVKLGDVLEHLDIGAIWVFVGVILIAAVANFLIPQAIPKWALLAPIFIPLFIRLGIAPQTVLAAFRVGDSPTNVISPVMPYFALVVIFAQRYDKNSGIGTLV
;
A
#
# COMPACT_ATOMS: atom_id res chain seq x y z
N MET A 1 -4.12 40.65 1.62
CA MET A 1 -3.96 39.38 0.91
C MET A 1 -3.83 39.72 -0.56
N THR A 2 -2.62 39.52 -1.14
CA THR A 2 -2.35 39.93 -2.53
C THR A 2 -3.01 38.95 -3.52
N TYR A 3 -3.30 39.43 -4.75
CA TYR A 3 -3.87 38.60 -5.82
C TYR A 3 -3.05 37.32 -6.08
N ASP A 4 -1.73 37.40 -5.93
CA ASP A 4 -0.81 36.27 -6.07
C ASP A 4 -0.98 35.22 -4.97
N THR A 5 -1.28 35.62 -3.74
CA THR A 5 -1.57 34.70 -2.63
C THR A 5 -2.87 33.92 -2.89
N LEU A 6 -3.91 34.58 -3.42
CA LEU A 6 -5.16 33.92 -3.79
C LEU A 6 -4.98 32.95 -4.97
N ARG A 7 -4.14 33.31 -5.92
CA ARG A 7 -3.80 32.47 -7.09
C ARG A 7 -3.00 31.24 -6.66
N LEU A 8 -2.08 31.40 -5.73
CA LEU A 8 -1.31 30.31 -5.14
C LEU A 8 -2.22 29.33 -4.36
N ILE A 9 -3.07 29.85 -3.48
CA ILE A 9 -4.04 29.04 -2.71
C ILE A 9 -4.98 28.30 -3.65
N ARG A 10 -5.51 28.96 -4.67
CA ARG A 10 -6.36 28.32 -5.68
C ARG A 10 -5.64 27.19 -6.41
N ASN A 11 -4.39 27.39 -6.80
CA ASN A 11 -3.61 26.41 -7.55
C ASN A 11 -3.26 25.19 -6.65
N ILE A 12 -2.92 25.44 -5.39
CA ILE A 12 -2.67 24.38 -4.39
C ILE A 12 -3.97 23.59 -4.15
N LEU A 13 -5.09 24.26 -3.90
CA LEU A 13 -6.38 23.60 -3.69
C LEU A 13 -6.83 22.81 -4.93
N LEU A 14 -6.68 23.36 -6.14
CA LEU A 14 -7.02 22.66 -7.38
C LEU A 14 -6.12 21.43 -7.61
N ARG A 15 -4.80 21.56 -7.41
CA ARG A 15 -3.88 20.43 -7.55
C ARG A 15 -4.15 19.36 -6.52
N SER A 16 -4.29 19.72 -5.24
CA SER A 16 -4.62 18.77 -4.16
C SER A 16 -5.97 18.10 -4.39
N PHE A 17 -6.97 18.83 -4.91
CA PHE A 17 -8.27 18.28 -5.25
C PHE A 17 -8.19 17.30 -6.43
N VAL A 18 -7.48 17.66 -7.52
CA VAL A 18 -7.32 16.80 -8.70
C VAL A 18 -6.53 15.53 -8.35
N ILE A 19 -5.47 15.65 -7.55
CA ILE A 19 -4.69 14.52 -7.08
C ILE A 19 -5.53 13.63 -6.14
N GLY A 20 -6.24 14.21 -5.20
CA GLY A 20 -7.15 13.49 -4.31
C GLY A 20 -8.23 12.72 -5.08
N VAL A 21 -8.81 13.35 -6.10
CA VAL A 21 -9.78 12.72 -7.01
C VAL A 21 -9.16 11.58 -7.81
N ALA A 22 -7.98 11.78 -8.38
CA ALA A 22 -7.27 10.74 -9.15
C ALA A 22 -6.92 9.54 -8.26
N ILE A 23 -6.42 9.79 -7.04
CA ILE A 23 -6.11 8.75 -6.06
C ILE A 23 -7.37 8.01 -5.61
N ALA A 24 -8.47 8.71 -5.37
CA ALA A 24 -9.73 8.10 -4.96
C ALA A 24 -10.34 7.22 -6.08
N ILE A 25 -10.26 7.67 -7.34
CA ILE A 25 -10.64 6.84 -8.50
C ILE A 25 -9.75 5.61 -8.57
N LEU A 26 -8.43 5.78 -8.45
CA LEU A 26 -7.47 4.70 -8.45
C LEU A 26 -7.77 3.67 -7.34
N LEU A 27 -7.97 4.12 -6.10
CA LEU A 27 -8.26 3.26 -4.96
C LEU A 27 -9.59 2.49 -5.14
N GLY A 28 -10.64 3.15 -5.64
CA GLY A 28 -11.93 2.50 -5.89
C GLY A 28 -11.85 1.40 -6.95
N VAL A 29 -11.11 1.65 -8.01
CA VAL A 29 -10.92 0.69 -9.11
C VAL A 29 -10.00 -0.46 -8.69
N VAL A 30 -8.93 -0.16 -7.95
CA VAL A 30 -8.01 -1.17 -7.40
C VAL A 30 -8.74 -2.10 -6.43
N PHE A 31 -9.63 -1.56 -5.59
CA PHE A 31 -10.43 -2.35 -4.66
C PHE A 31 -11.29 -3.38 -5.39
N MET A 32 -11.97 -2.99 -6.48
CA MET A 32 -12.83 -3.89 -7.25
C MET A 32 -12.08 -4.95 -8.05
N ALA A 33 -10.96 -4.57 -8.71
CA ALA A 33 -10.17 -5.51 -9.50
C ALA A 33 -9.30 -6.43 -8.63
N GLY A 34 -8.72 -5.87 -7.55
CA GLY A 34 -7.88 -6.62 -6.63
C GLY A 34 -8.64 -7.71 -5.89
N TRP A 35 -9.89 -7.47 -5.53
CA TRP A 35 -10.73 -8.44 -4.83
C TRP A 35 -10.93 -9.72 -5.65
N GLY A 36 -11.33 -9.62 -6.91
CA GLY A 36 -11.52 -10.79 -7.78
C GLY A 36 -10.23 -11.56 -8.02
N THR A 37 -9.11 -10.85 -8.19
CA THR A 37 -7.79 -11.50 -8.38
C THR A 37 -7.33 -12.20 -7.11
N ILE A 38 -7.53 -11.59 -5.95
CA ILE A 38 -7.20 -12.18 -4.64
C ILE A 38 -8.04 -13.44 -4.40
N MET A 39 -9.34 -13.40 -4.68
CA MET A 39 -10.24 -14.55 -4.50
C MET A 39 -9.93 -15.71 -5.47
N GLY A 40 -9.59 -15.40 -6.73
CA GLY A 40 -9.18 -16.42 -7.69
C GLY A 40 -7.87 -17.12 -7.31
N LEU A 41 -6.85 -16.35 -6.91
CA LEU A 41 -5.59 -16.92 -6.40
C LEU A 41 -5.80 -17.69 -5.09
N ALA A 42 -6.73 -17.27 -4.28
CA ALA A 42 -7.12 -17.94 -3.05
C ALA A 42 -7.69 -19.34 -3.30
N GLY A 43 -8.53 -19.51 -4.31
CA GLY A 43 -9.07 -20.82 -4.72
C GLY A 43 -7.99 -21.80 -5.17
N GLU A 44 -6.98 -21.33 -5.91
CA GLU A 44 -5.84 -22.15 -6.32
C GLU A 44 -4.92 -22.54 -5.15
N MET A 45 -4.79 -21.70 -4.12
CA MET A 45 -3.96 -21.97 -2.95
C MET A 45 -4.44 -23.17 -2.12
N LEU A 46 -5.73 -23.47 -2.12
CA LEU A 46 -6.29 -24.61 -1.39
C LEU A 46 -5.80 -25.97 -1.95
N HIS A 47 -5.19 -26.00 -3.13
CA HIS A 47 -4.64 -27.18 -3.78
C HIS A 47 -3.10 -27.24 -3.79
N THR A 48 -2.43 -26.29 -3.10
CA THR A 48 -0.96 -26.15 -3.13
C THR A 48 -0.26 -27.03 -2.08
N ASP A 49 0.94 -27.53 -2.41
CA ASP A 49 1.77 -28.29 -1.47
C ASP A 49 2.07 -27.49 -0.19
N ALA A 50 2.01 -28.19 0.96
CA ALA A 50 2.17 -27.57 2.27
C ALA A 50 3.47 -26.76 2.44
N ALA A 51 4.54 -27.10 1.75
CA ALA A 51 5.84 -26.45 1.85
C ALA A 51 5.87 -25.04 1.23
N VAL A 52 5.14 -24.83 0.12
CA VAL A 52 5.11 -23.54 -0.59
C VAL A 52 3.95 -22.63 -0.18
N LEU A 53 3.04 -23.14 0.64
CA LEU A 53 1.86 -22.39 1.08
C LEU A 53 2.22 -21.12 1.85
N THR A 54 3.17 -21.17 2.79
CA THR A 54 3.58 -19.99 3.58
C THR A 54 4.14 -18.87 2.72
N PRO A 55 5.15 -19.08 1.86
CA PRO A 55 5.66 -18.01 1.01
C PRO A 55 4.60 -17.45 0.05
N ILE A 56 3.68 -18.27 -0.44
CA ILE A 56 2.58 -17.80 -1.29
C ILE A 56 1.63 -16.89 -0.51
N ILE A 57 1.18 -17.30 0.67
CA ILE A 57 0.30 -16.48 1.53
C ILE A 57 0.96 -15.15 1.88
N VAL A 58 2.25 -15.18 2.27
CA VAL A 58 2.99 -13.96 2.61
C VAL A 58 3.13 -13.05 1.38
N LEU A 59 3.48 -13.61 0.22
CA LEU A 59 3.59 -12.86 -1.03
C LEU A 59 2.26 -12.21 -1.42
N LEU A 60 1.16 -12.97 -1.35
CA LEU A 60 -0.17 -12.42 -1.61
C LEU A 60 -0.54 -11.34 -0.58
N GLY A 61 -0.11 -11.50 0.68
CA GLY A 61 -0.24 -10.49 1.72
C GLY A 61 0.41 -9.17 1.30
N VAL A 62 1.67 -9.22 0.87
CA VAL A 62 2.38 -8.03 0.37
C VAL A 62 1.69 -7.44 -0.85
N LEU A 63 1.34 -8.26 -1.85
CA LEU A 63 0.67 -7.81 -3.07
C LEU A 63 -0.72 -7.22 -2.79
N SER A 64 -1.39 -7.65 -1.74
CA SER A 64 -2.72 -7.14 -1.38
C SER A 64 -2.75 -5.65 -1.05
N SER A 65 -1.61 -5.04 -0.73
CA SER A 65 -1.50 -3.59 -0.49
C SER A 65 -1.90 -2.75 -1.72
N ILE A 66 -1.93 -3.33 -2.93
CA ILE A 66 -2.51 -2.73 -4.13
C ILE A 66 -4.01 -2.46 -3.94
N ALA A 67 -4.72 -3.37 -3.26
CA ALA A 67 -6.14 -3.25 -2.93
C ALA A 67 -6.37 -2.58 -1.57
N SER A 68 -5.43 -1.79 -1.08
CA SER A 68 -5.47 -1.13 0.23
C SER A 68 -5.72 -2.13 1.36
N ASP A 69 -6.79 -1.94 2.11
CA ASP A 69 -7.08 -2.69 3.34
C ASP A 69 -7.80 -4.03 3.10
N ALA A 70 -8.16 -4.37 1.85
CA ALA A 70 -8.87 -5.60 1.52
C ALA A 70 -8.11 -6.86 1.93
N GLY A 71 -6.77 -6.80 1.95
CA GLY A 71 -5.92 -7.89 2.42
C GLY A 71 -6.24 -8.34 3.85
N TYR A 72 -6.53 -7.40 4.75
CA TYR A 72 -6.87 -7.73 6.14
C TYR A 72 -8.18 -8.50 6.27
N LEU A 73 -9.15 -8.20 5.41
CA LEU A 73 -10.48 -8.82 5.47
C LEU A 73 -10.51 -10.20 4.82
N VAL A 74 -9.73 -10.41 3.76
CA VAL A 74 -9.81 -11.61 2.92
C VAL A 74 -8.66 -12.56 3.17
N LEU A 75 -7.42 -12.07 3.10
CA LEU A 75 -6.26 -12.98 3.14
C LEU A 75 -6.00 -13.56 4.51
N ILE A 76 -6.38 -12.87 5.58
CA ILE A 76 -6.15 -13.38 6.94
C ILE A 76 -7.03 -14.60 7.23
N PRO A 77 -8.37 -14.55 7.08
CA PRO A 77 -9.19 -15.75 7.25
C PRO A 77 -8.86 -16.82 6.22
N LEU A 78 -8.55 -16.45 4.97
CA LEU A 78 -8.11 -17.39 3.94
C LEU A 78 -6.82 -18.11 4.33
N GLY A 79 -5.84 -17.39 4.88
CA GLY A 79 -4.60 -17.97 5.37
C GLY A 79 -4.85 -19.04 6.43
N ALA A 80 -5.79 -18.79 7.34
CA ALA A 80 -6.22 -19.77 8.33
C ALA A 80 -6.85 -21.02 7.67
N ALA A 81 -7.78 -20.80 6.74
CA ALA A 81 -8.46 -21.89 6.04
C ALA A 81 -7.48 -22.73 5.20
N ALA A 82 -6.57 -22.08 4.50
CA ALA A 82 -5.54 -22.74 3.69
C ALA A 82 -4.58 -23.59 4.53
N PHE A 83 -4.12 -23.08 5.68
CA PHE A 83 -3.29 -23.87 6.60
C PHE A 83 -4.05 -25.06 7.17
N LYS A 84 -5.31 -24.86 7.58
CA LYS A 84 -6.18 -25.93 8.08
C LYS A 84 -6.39 -27.02 7.02
N SER A 85 -6.59 -26.68 5.75
CA SER A 85 -6.83 -27.63 4.67
C SER A 85 -5.66 -28.59 4.43
N VAL A 86 -4.43 -28.15 4.71
CA VAL A 86 -3.21 -28.97 4.60
C VAL A 86 -2.76 -29.56 5.94
N GLY A 87 -3.62 -29.51 6.97
CA GLY A 87 -3.35 -30.09 8.29
C GLY A 87 -2.38 -29.29 9.16
N ARG A 88 -2.09 -28.03 8.81
CA ARG A 88 -1.27 -27.11 9.60
C ARG A 88 -2.13 -26.28 10.55
N HIS A 89 -1.50 -25.66 11.55
CA HIS A 89 -2.21 -24.88 12.56
C HIS A 89 -2.80 -23.59 11.97
N PRO A 90 -4.13 -23.33 12.03
CA PRO A 90 -4.77 -22.17 11.42
C PRO A 90 -4.22 -20.82 11.92
N LEU A 91 -3.86 -20.72 13.21
CA LEU A 91 -3.25 -19.50 13.77
C LEU A 91 -1.90 -19.16 13.11
N ALA A 92 -1.15 -20.15 12.65
CA ALA A 92 0.07 -19.90 11.89
C ALA A 92 -0.24 -19.29 10.51
N GLY A 93 -1.35 -19.72 9.89
CA GLY A 93 -1.86 -19.13 8.66
C GLY A 93 -2.30 -17.67 8.85
N ILE A 94 -3.01 -17.39 9.95
CA ILE A 94 -3.37 -16.01 10.36
C ILE A 94 -2.12 -15.16 10.54
N ALA A 95 -1.14 -15.64 11.31
CA ALA A 95 0.08 -14.89 11.57
C ALA A 95 0.88 -14.61 10.29
N ALA A 96 1.02 -15.60 9.40
CA ALA A 96 1.72 -15.43 8.13
C ALA A 96 1.00 -14.43 7.20
N ALA A 97 -0.32 -14.54 7.07
CA ALA A 97 -1.13 -13.64 6.25
C ALA A 97 -1.09 -12.21 6.83
N PHE A 98 -1.31 -12.06 8.14
CA PHE A 98 -1.27 -10.77 8.82
C PHE A 98 0.11 -10.12 8.69
N ALA A 99 1.19 -10.85 8.92
CA ALA A 99 2.54 -10.33 8.75
C ALA A 99 2.80 -9.91 7.29
N GLY A 100 2.35 -10.69 6.31
CA GLY A 100 2.46 -10.35 4.89
C GLY A 100 1.72 -9.07 4.54
N VAL A 101 0.48 -8.89 5.00
CA VAL A 101 -0.33 -7.69 4.75
C VAL A 101 0.23 -6.48 5.50
N ALA A 102 0.51 -6.61 6.80
CA ALA A 102 0.88 -5.50 7.65
C ALA A 102 2.34 -5.04 7.43
N ALA A 103 3.30 -5.96 7.46
CA ALA A 103 4.71 -5.63 7.20
C ALA A 103 4.98 -5.38 5.71
N GLY A 104 4.16 -5.93 4.81
CA GLY A 104 4.23 -5.67 3.39
C GLY A 104 3.58 -4.37 2.92
N PHE A 105 2.91 -3.62 3.81
CA PHE A 105 2.10 -2.46 3.41
C PHE A 105 2.91 -1.35 2.73
N GLY A 106 4.14 -1.11 3.19
CA GLY A 106 5.03 -0.09 2.64
C GLY A 106 5.93 -0.54 1.48
N VAL A 107 5.83 -1.80 1.03
CA VAL A 107 6.69 -2.37 -0.03
C VAL A 107 5.87 -3.22 -0.99
N ASN A 108 6.23 -3.22 -2.28
CA ASN A 108 5.54 -4.03 -3.28
C ASN A 108 6.43 -4.22 -4.51
N PHE A 109 6.08 -5.20 -5.37
CA PHE A 109 6.66 -5.34 -6.71
C PHE A 109 6.09 -4.32 -7.71
N LEU A 110 4.92 -3.80 -7.43
CA LEU A 110 4.20 -2.85 -8.27
C LEU A 110 4.09 -1.50 -7.57
N ILE A 111 3.86 -0.47 -8.36
CA ILE A 111 3.53 0.86 -7.84
C ILE A 111 2.12 0.79 -7.24
N THR A 112 2.00 1.25 -6.00
CA THR A 112 0.75 1.25 -5.25
C THR A 112 0.20 2.67 -5.09
N PRO A 113 -1.07 2.84 -4.74
CA PRO A 113 -1.60 4.16 -4.37
C PRO A 113 -0.83 4.84 -3.24
N LEU A 114 -0.28 4.06 -2.32
CA LEU A 114 0.55 4.58 -1.23
C LEU A 114 1.82 5.26 -1.77
N ASP A 115 2.45 4.69 -2.81
CA ASP A 115 3.65 5.27 -3.43
C ASP A 115 3.36 6.66 -3.99
N ALA A 116 2.21 6.84 -4.65
CA ALA A 116 1.81 8.13 -5.19
C ALA A 116 1.64 9.18 -4.09
N VAL A 117 0.96 8.82 -3.00
CA VAL A 117 0.71 9.74 -1.87
C VAL A 117 2.00 10.10 -1.14
N LEU A 118 2.85 9.12 -0.82
CA LEU A 118 4.12 9.37 -0.14
C LEU A 118 5.08 10.19 -0.99
N THR A 119 5.10 9.96 -2.32
CA THR A 119 5.87 10.76 -3.27
C THR A 119 5.40 12.22 -3.27
N GLU A 120 4.10 12.47 -3.32
CA GLU A 120 3.55 13.82 -3.32
C GLU A 120 3.87 14.56 -2.01
N ILE A 121 3.67 13.92 -0.86
CA ILE A 121 4.04 14.49 0.45
C ILE A 121 5.54 14.80 0.50
N THR A 122 6.38 13.92 -0.06
CA THR A 122 7.82 14.16 -0.13
C THR A 122 8.15 15.37 -1.01
N ASN A 123 7.53 15.48 -2.17
CA ASN A 123 7.71 16.59 -3.10
C ASN A 123 7.23 17.92 -2.52
N GLU A 124 6.14 17.90 -1.76
CA GLU A 124 5.67 19.07 -1.02
C GLU A 124 6.65 19.47 0.08
N ALA A 125 7.25 18.51 0.78
CA ALA A 125 8.28 18.75 1.79
C ALA A 125 9.63 19.22 1.19
N ILE A 126 9.96 18.86 -0.04
CA ILE A 126 11.11 19.41 -0.77
C ILE A 126 10.93 20.90 -0.98
N GLY A 127 9.73 21.36 -1.37
CA GLY A 127 9.39 22.76 -1.53
C GLY A 127 10.38 23.52 -2.40
N SER A 128 11.01 24.56 -1.83
CA SER A 128 12.04 25.37 -2.49
C SER A 128 13.48 24.92 -2.19
N ALA A 129 13.67 23.86 -1.42
CA ALA A 129 15.02 23.41 -1.01
C ALA A 129 15.85 22.89 -2.19
N THR A 130 15.22 22.33 -3.21
CA THR A 130 15.84 21.93 -4.47
C THR A 130 14.82 21.98 -5.62
N THR A 131 15.32 22.04 -6.86
CA THR A 131 14.49 21.95 -8.06
C THR A 131 14.19 20.52 -8.48
N HIS A 132 14.86 19.54 -7.88
CA HIS A 132 14.68 18.13 -8.19
C HIS A 132 13.59 17.52 -7.30
N HIS A 133 12.48 17.13 -7.90
CA HIS A 133 11.43 16.33 -7.29
C HIS A 133 11.69 14.85 -7.51
N ILE A 134 11.09 14.01 -6.65
CA ILE A 134 11.14 12.56 -6.83
C ILE A 134 9.95 12.08 -7.65
N ASP A 135 10.17 11.04 -8.45
CA ASP A 135 9.12 10.38 -9.23
C ASP A 135 8.46 9.25 -8.41
N ILE A 136 7.27 8.86 -8.82
CA ILE A 136 6.53 7.74 -8.21
C ILE A 136 7.30 6.41 -8.25
N VAL A 137 8.22 6.25 -9.22
CA VAL A 137 9.07 5.06 -9.37
C VAL A 137 10.38 5.13 -8.61
N SER A 138 10.70 6.27 -7.99
CA SER A 138 12.01 6.50 -7.35
C SER A 138 12.37 5.43 -6.29
N ASN A 139 11.37 4.83 -5.65
CA ASN A 139 11.54 3.76 -4.66
C ASN A 139 11.13 2.36 -5.18
N LEU A 140 10.90 2.19 -6.48
CA LEU A 140 10.44 0.91 -7.04
C LEU A 140 11.44 -0.23 -6.79
N TRP A 141 12.73 0.01 -7.07
CA TRP A 141 13.78 -1.00 -6.86
C TRP A 141 13.96 -1.35 -5.37
N PHE A 142 13.85 -0.34 -4.50
CA PHE A 142 13.81 -0.56 -3.05
C PHE A 142 12.59 -1.41 -2.67
N GLY A 143 11.41 -1.11 -3.21
CA GLY A 143 10.17 -1.86 -2.99
C GLY A 143 10.30 -3.33 -3.40
N ILE A 144 10.84 -3.59 -4.60
CA ILE A 144 11.08 -4.95 -5.11
C ILE A 144 12.04 -5.72 -4.21
N GLY A 145 13.20 -5.14 -3.90
CA GLY A 145 14.20 -5.78 -3.04
C GLY A 145 13.68 -6.05 -1.62
N SER A 146 12.97 -5.08 -1.05
CA SER A 146 12.35 -5.20 0.28
C SER A 146 11.23 -6.24 0.30
N THR A 147 10.44 -6.34 -0.76
CA THR A 147 9.39 -7.37 -0.87
C THR A 147 9.99 -8.78 -0.83
N ILE A 148 11.04 -9.03 -1.63
CA ILE A 148 11.75 -10.32 -1.61
C ILE A 148 12.27 -10.62 -0.20
N PHE A 149 12.93 -9.63 0.43
CA PHE A 149 13.47 -9.77 1.77
C PHE A 149 12.38 -10.06 2.81
N VAL A 150 11.28 -9.30 2.81
CA VAL A 150 10.15 -9.46 3.74
C VAL A 150 9.50 -10.83 3.58
N VAL A 151 9.26 -11.29 2.34
CA VAL A 151 8.69 -12.62 2.06
C VAL A 151 9.58 -13.73 2.62
N ILE A 152 10.90 -13.64 2.41
CA ILE A 152 11.86 -14.64 2.93
C ILE A 152 11.86 -14.63 4.46
N VAL A 153 11.96 -13.45 5.08
CA VAL A 153 12.04 -13.33 6.54
C VAL A 153 10.74 -13.81 7.20
N ILE A 154 9.58 -13.36 6.74
CA ILE A 154 8.29 -13.76 7.31
C ILE A 154 8.08 -15.27 7.13
N THR A 155 8.38 -15.82 5.95
CA THR A 155 8.28 -17.26 5.70
C THR A 155 9.17 -18.05 6.66
N PHE A 156 10.41 -17.63 6.83
CA PHE A 156 11.35 -18.27 7.75
C PHE A 156 10.88 -18.20 9.20
N VAL A 157 10.47 -17.02 9.66
CA VAL A 157 9.98 -16.82 11.03
C VAL A 157 8.69 -17.62 11.26
N SER A 158 7.74 -17.60 10.33
CA SER A 158 6.50 -18.37 10.43
C SER A 158 6.76 -19.86 10.53
N ALA A 159 7.57 -20.42 9.62
CA ALA A 159 7.84 -21.86 9.61
C ALA A 159 8.71 -22.31 10.80
N ARG A 160 9.71 -21.51 11.21
CA ARG A 160 10.70 -21.94 12.21
C ARG A 160 10.28 -21.64 13.65
N PHE A 161 9.58 -20.53 13.88
CA PHE A 161 9.29 -20.05 15.24
C PHE A 161 7.79 -20.11 15.55
N VAL A 162 6.92 -19.63 14.65
CA VAL A 162 5.49 -19.54 14.94
C VAL A 162 4.85 -20.92 14.98
N GLU A 163 5.04 -21.73 13.95
CA GLU A 163 4.46 -23.08 13.90
C GLU A 163 5.05 -24.01 14.97
N GLY A 164 6.34 -23.89 15.25
CA GLY A 164 7.00 -24.66 16.29
C GLY A 164 6.44 -24.39 17.68
N ARG A 165 5.92 -23.19 17.95
CA ARG A 165 5.31 -22.83 19.23
C ARG A 165 3.84 -23.22 19.33
N LEU A 166 3.10 -23.21 18.23
CA LEU A 166 1.66 -23.50 18.21
C LEU A 166 1.36 -25.00 18.33
N GLY A 167 2.27 -25.86 17.89
CA GLY A 167 2.07 -27.30 17.93
C GLY A 167 0.97 -27.80 16.99
N ARG A 168 0.33 -28.90 17.35
CA ARG A 168 -0.80 -29.46 16.58
C ARG A 168 -2.09 -28.72 16.90
N TYR A 169 -2.88 -28.47 15.88
CA TYR A 169 -4.21 -27.87 16.04
C TYR A 169 -5.17 -28.81 16.74
N ASP A 170 -5.81 -28.34 17.81
CA ASP A 170 -6.89 -29.03 18.50
C ASP A 170 -8.24 -28.37 18.15
N PRO A 171 -9.12 -29.04 17.38
CA PRO A 171 -10.44 -28.51 17.06
C PRO A 171 -11.33 -28.23 18.29
N ALA A 172 -11.09 -28.89 19.45
CA ALA A 172 -11.84 -28.64 20.66
C ALA A 172 -11.53 -27.27 21.30
N ALA A 173 -10.40 -26.66 20.96
CA ALA A 173 -10.04 -25.31 21.39
C ALA A 173 -10.77 -24.21 20.59
N ALA A 174 -11.46 -24.58 19.51
CA ALA A 174 -12.18 -23.64 18.66
C ALA A 174 -13.27 -22.88 19.42
N GLY A 175 -13.40 -21.59 19.16
CA GLY A 175 -14.47 -20.74 19.64
C GLY A 175 -15.66 -20.71 18.68
N GLU A 176 -16.83 -20.27 19.17
CA GLU A 176 -17.93 -19.84 18.32
C GLU A 176 -17.58 -18.44 17.80
N GLY A 177 -16.88 -18.37 16.66
CA GLY A 177 -16.57 -17.09 16.01
C GLY A 177 -17.70 -16.64 15.07
N PRO A 178 -17.69 -15.35 14.63
CA PRO A 178 -18.58 -14.90 13.57
C PRO A 178 -18.46 -15.80 12.35
N GLN A 179 -19.58 -15.99 11.63
CA GLN A 179 -19.57 -16.70 10.34
C GLN A 179 -18.55 -16.04 9.39
N ASP A 180 -17.96 -16.81 8.48
CA ASP A 180 -16.96 -16.27 7.56
C ASP A 180 -17.54 -15.07 6.83
N PRO A 181 -16.81 -13.94 6.77
CA PRO A 181 -17.17 -12.85 5.85
C PRO A 181 -17.21 -13.33 4.38
N VAL A 182 -16.60 -14.49 4.11
CA VAL A 182 -16.66 -15.17 2.81
C VAL A 182 -18.04 -15.77 2.56
N ASP A 183 -18.78 -16.17 3.61
CA ASP A 183 -20.14 -16.68 3.48
C ASP A 183 -21.18 -15.58 3.18
N ASP A 184 -20.89 -14.31 3.55
CA ASP A 184 -21.76 -13.14 3.29
C ASP A 184 -21.38 -12.35 2.02
N ALA A 185 -20.22 -12.60 1.41
CA ALA A 185 -19.90 -12.08 0.09
C ALA A 185 -20.83 -12.80 -0.90
N ALA A 186 -21.73 -12.05 -1.54
CA ALA A 186 -22.68 -12.59 -2.52
C ALA A 186 -21.95 -13.59 -3.43
N GLU A 187 -22.23 -14.88 -3.24
CA GLU A 187 -21.59 -15.98 -3.93
C GLU A 187 -21.78 -15.82 -5.44
N VAL A 188 -20.75 -15.30 -6.09
CA VAL A 188 -20.65 -15.42 -7.54
C VAL A 188 -20.37 -16.90 -7.82
N ALA A 189 -21.20 -17.54 -8.62
CA ALA A 189 -20.99 -18.94 -8.94
C ALA A 189 -19.56 -19.14 -9.50
N PRO A 190 -18.82 -20.19 -9.11
CA PRO A 190 -17.41 -20.36 -9.51
C PRO A 190 -17.18 -20.31 -11.03
N ALA A 191 -18.17 -20.74 -11.83
CA ALA A 191 -18.12 -20.64 -13.29
C ALA A 191 -18.20 -19.18 -13.79
N ASP A 192 -18.95 -18.33 -13.13
CA ASP A 192 -19.10 -16.90 -13.46
C ASP A 192 -17.86 -16.11 -13.00
N GLU A 193 -17.30 -16.47 -11.87
CA GLU A 193 -16.01 -15.93 -11.38
C GLU A 193 -14.87 -16.23 -12.36
N ALA A 194 -14.71 -17.47 -12.78
CA ALA A 194 -13.70 -17.87 -13.76
C ALA A 194 -13.88 -17.16 -15.12
N ARG A 195 -15.12 -16.89 -15.50
CA ARG A 195 -15.43 -16.10 -16.70
C ARG A 195 -15.07 -14.62 -16.47
N GLY A 196 -15.37 -14.06 -15.30
CA GLY A 196 -14.99 -12.71 -14.91
C GLY A 196 -13.48 -12.49 -14.95
N LEU A 197 -12.71 -13.42 -14.38
CA LEU A 197 -11.24 -13.37 -14.39
C LEU A 197 -10.66 -13.41 -15.80
N ARG A 198 -11.21 -14.25 -16.69
CA ARG A 198 -10.77 -14.28 -18.11
C ARG A 198 -11.06 -12.97 -18.83
N TYR A 199 -12.19 -12.34 -18.60
CA TYR A 199 -12.53 -11.03 -19.18
C TYR A 199 -11.62 -9.93 -18.62
N ALA A 200 -11.35 -9.93 -17.31
CA ALA A 200 -10.39 -9.01 -16.69
C ALA A 200 -8.99 -9.15 -17.30
N LEU A 201 -8.51 -10.39 -17.47
CA LEU A 201 -7.20 -10.67 -18.08
C LEU A 201 -7.12 -10.10 -19.51
N TRP A 202 -8.11 -10.39 -20.35
CA TRP A 202 -8.13 -9.87 -21.72
C TRP A 202 -8.26 -8.34 -21.79
N GLY A 203 -9.08 -7.75 -20.90
CA GLY A 203 -9.20 -6.30 -20.78
C GLY A 203 -7.87 -5.65 -20.38
N THR A 204 -7.22 -6.21 -19.37
CA THR A 204 -5.90 -5.74 -18.91
C THR A 204 -4.86 -5.88 -20.01
N LEU A 205 -4.78 -7.03 -20.69
CA LEU A 205 -3.83 -7.23 -21.79
C LEU A 205 -4.07 -6.25 -22.94
N ALA A 206 -5.33 -5.93 -23.25
CA ALA A 206 -5.65 -4.95 -24.29
C ALA A 206 -5.15 -3.55 -23.93
N VAL A 207 -5.35 -3.11 -22.68
CA VAL A 207 -4.86 -1.80 -22.22
C VAL A 207 -3.33 -1.77 -22.19
N VAL A 208 -2.69 -2.80 -21.63
CA VAL A 208 -1.23 -2.90 -21.60
C VAL A 208 -0.65 -2.90 -23.02
N ALA A 209 -1.26 -3.63 -23.95
CA ALA A 209 -0.86 -3.61 -25.36
C ALA A 209 -1.00 -2.21 -25.98
N ALA A 210 -2.09 -1.49 -25.69
CA ALA A 210 -2.28 -0.13 -26.18
C ALA A 210 -1.21 0.83 -25.61
N ILE A 211 -0.94 0.77 -24.30
CA ILE A 211 0.13 1.57 -23.66
C ILE A 211 1.49 1.22 -24.28
N THR A 212 1.76 -0.07 -24.49
CA THR A 212 3.01 -0.52 -25.11
C THR A 212 3.14 0.02 -26.53
N LEU A 213 2.09 0.01 -27.34
CA LEU A 213 2.10 0.61 -28.67
C LEU A 213 2.37 2.12 -28.63
N LEU A 214 1.77 2.82 -27.67
CA LEU A 214 1.98 4.26 -27.48
C LEU A 214 3.36 4.61 -26.90
N THR A 215 4.17 3.60 -26.54
CA THR A 215 5.47 3.77 -25.89
C THR A 215 6.61 3.16 -26.71
N ALA A 216 6.40 1.96 -27.31
CA ALA A 216 7.47 1.20 -27.94
C ALA A 216 7.96 1.76 -29.29
N ILE A 217 7.06 2.41 -30.05
CA ILE A 217 7.37 2.90 -31.39
C ILE A 217 8.26 4.16 -31.27
N PRO A 218 9.34 4.27 -32.05
CA PRO A 218 10.12 5.50 -32.12
C PRO A 218 9.23 6.71 -32.53
N GLY A 219 9.28 7.81 -31.76
CA GLY A 219 8.40 8.95 -31.94
C GLY A 219 6.99 8.80 -31.43
N ALA A 220 6.72 7.75 -30.63
CA ALA A 220 5.42 7.55 -29.99
C ALA A 220 5.09 8.68 -28.98
N PRO A 221 3.80 9.00 -28.78
CA PRO A 221 3.37 10.17 -28.02
C PRO A 221 3.71 10.13 -26.53
N LEU A 222 3.99 8.95 -25.97
CA LEU A 222 4.39 8.79 -24.57
C LEU A 222 5.91 8.85 -24.35
N ARG A 223 6.70 9.02 -25.40
CA ARG A 223 8.15 9.25 -25.30
C ARG A 223 8.47 10.72 -25.16
N ASN A 224 9.60 11.02 -24.54
CA ASN A 224 10.15 12.37 -24.58
C ASN A 224 10.41 12.78 -26.04
N PRO A 225 9.85 13.90 -26.50
CA PRO A 225 9.98 14.33 -27.92
C PRO A 225 11.41 14.73 -28.31
N GLU A 226 12.26 15.11 -27.33
CA GLU A 226 13.63 15.57 -27.60
C GLU A 226 14.63 14.43 -27.48
N THR A 227 14.55 13.61 -26.41
CA THR A 227 15.52 12.55 -26.15
C THR A 227 15.06 11.18 -26.66
N GLY A 228 13.77 10.99 -26.88
CA GLY A 228 13.17 9.69 -27.21
C GLY A 228 13.11 8.71 -26.04
N GLU A 229 13.47 9.13 -24.84
CA GLU A 229 13.45 8.30 -23.65
C GLU A 229 12.02 8.07 -23.14
N VAL A 230 11.81 6.94 -22.46
CA VAL A 230 10.53 6.55 -21.86
C VAL A 230 10.56 6.77 -20.34
N ILE A 231 11.71 6.53 -19.72
CA ILE A 231 11.93 6.68 -18.28
C ILE A 231 12.67 8.00 -18.04
N GLY A 232 12.29 8.75 -17.02
CA GLY A 232 12.81 10.08 -16.72
C GLY A 232 11.79 11.16 -17.09
N ASP A 233 12.23 12.28 -17.61
CA ASP A 233 11.36 13.38 -18.01
C ASP A 233 10.61 13.04 -19.31
N SER A 234 9.45 12.40 -19.20
CA SER A 234 8.67 11.91 -20.33
C SER A 234 7.17 11.94 -20.06
N PRO A 235 6.33 12.13 -21.12
CA PRO A 235 4.88 12.03 -20.99
C PRO A 235 4.40 10.68 -20.45
N PHE A 236 5.17 9.59 -20.63
CA PHE A 236 4.90 8.30 -20.03
C PHE A 236 4.93 8.38 -18.49
N MET A 237 5.98 8.96 -17.93
CA MET A 237 6.14 9.08 -16.47
C MET A 237 5.09 10.03 -15.88
N ASP A 238 4.79 11.15 -16.56
CA ASP A 238 3.76 12.11 -16.12
C ASP A 238 2.36 11.52 -16.12
N SER A 239 2.07 10.60 -17.05
CA SER A 239 0.76 9.95 -17.17
C SER A 239 0.66 8.60 -16.45
N LEU A 240 1.70 8.17 -15.73
CA LEU A 240 1.77 6.84 -15.13
C LEU A 240 0.58 6.54 -14.22
N ILE A 241 0.18 7.50 -13.36
CA ILE A 241 -0.98 7.34 -12.45
C ILE A 241 -2.26 7.13 -13.26
N VAL A 242 -2.44 7.90 -14.33
CA VAL A 242 -3.61 7.79 -15.22
C VAL A 242 -3.64 6.43 -15.92
N MET A 243 -2.49 5.98 -16.42
CA MET A 243 -2.38 4.66 -17.06
C MET A 243 -2.70 3.51 -16.10
N ILE A 244 -2.17 3.56 -14.88
CA ILE A 244 -2.49 2.59 -13.83
C ILE A 244 -3.99 2.62 -13.52
N THR A 245 -4.59 3.80 -13.41
CA THR A 245 -6.03 3.96 -13.19
C THR A 245 -6.86 3.30 -14.31
N ILE A 246 -6.48 3.51 -15.57
CA ILE A 246 -7.16 2.92 -16.73
C ILE A 246 -7.02 1.41 -16.71
N ILE A 247 -5.83 0.86 -16.41
CA ILE A 247 -5.60 -0.60 -16.33
C ILE A 247 -6.57 -1.22 -15.32
N PHE A 248 -6.62 -0.70 -14.10
CA PHE A 248 -7.47 -1.25 -13.05
C PHE A 248 -8.96 -1.03 -13.32
N PHE A 249 -9.34 0.14 -13.86
CA PHE A 249 -10.72 0.41 -14.23
C PHE A 249 -11.23 -0.59 -15.28
N VAL A 250 -10.46 -0.80 -16.35
CA VAL A 250 -10.84 -1.73 -17.41
C VAL A 250 -10.84 -3.18 -16.89
N ALA A 251 -9.88 -3.56 -16.06
CA ALA A 251 -9.85 -4.87 -15.43
C ALA A 251 -11.10 -5.13 -14.58
N GLY A 252 -11.47 -4.19 -13.70
CA GLY A 252 -12.65 -4.29 -12.85
C GLY A 252 -13.96 -4.28 -13.65
N TRP A 253 -14.05 -3.43 -14.67
CA TRP A 253 -15.23 -3.38 -15.54
C TRP A 253 -15.40 -4.68 -16.34
N CYS A 254 -14.33 -5.18 -16.94
CA CYS A 254 -14.35 -6.46 -17.66
C CYS A 254 -14.69 -7.62 -16.73
N TYR A 255 -14.11 -7.66 -15.53
CA TYR A 255 -14.47 -8.64 -14.50
C TYR A 255 -15.97 -8.62 -14.21
N GLY A 256 -16.51 -7.44 -13.88
CA GLY A 256 -17.91 -7.29 -13.56
C GLY A 256 -18.85 -7.68 -14.70
N LYS A 257 -18.48 -7.40 -15.95
CA LYS A 257 -19.21 -7.88 -17.14
C LYS A 257 -19.13 -9.40 -17.27
N GLY A 258 -17.96 -9.99 -17.07
CA GLY A 258 -17.76 -11.45 -17.15
C GLY A 258 -18.46 -12.22 -16.03
N ALA A 259 -18.39 -11.71 -14.81
CA ALA A 259 -19.05 -12.28 -13.63
C ALA A 259 -20.56 -11.96 -13.55
N GLY A 260 -21.09 -11.07 -14.43
CA GLY A 260 -22.51 -10.69 -14.45
C GLY A 260 -22.92 -9.74 -13.34
N THR A 261 -21.98 -9.17 -12.59
CA THR A 261 -22.23 -8.18 -11.54
C THR A 261 -22.45 -6.77 -12.08
N ILE A 262 -21.92 -6.46 -13.26
CA ILE A 262 -22.13 -5.20 -13.97
C ILE A 262 -22.95 -5.47 -15.24
N LYS A 263 -24.21 -5.02 -15.25
CA LYS A 263 -25.13 -5.19 -16.37
C LYS A 263 -25.29 -3.91 -17.19
N ASN A 264 -25.30 -2.76 -16.53
CA ASN A 264 -25.54 -1.46 -17.12
C ASN A 264 -24.53 -0.42 -16.58
N SER A 265 -24.67 0.83 -17.04
CA SER A 265 -23.80 1.94 -16.59
C SER A 265 -24.08 2.36 -15.15
N ASP A 266 -25.34 2.18 -14.68
CA ASP A 266 -25.73 2.56 -13.32
C ASP A 266 -25.01 1.68 -12.29
N ASP A 267 -24.83 0.40 -12.57
CA ASP A 267 -24.06 -0.52 -11.72
C ASP A 267 -22.60 -0.05 -11.55
N VAL A 268 -21.99 0.50 -12.61
CA VAL A 268 -20.64 1.09 -12.56
C VAL A 268 -20.64 2.34 -11.69
N ILE A 269 -21.62 3.23 -11.87
CA ILE A 269 -21.76 4.47 -11.09
C ILE A 269 -21.96 4.14 -9.62
N ASP A 270 -22.81 3.18 -9.31
CA ASP A 270 -23.07 2.72 -7.94
C ASP A 270 -21.83 2.15 -7.29
N ALA A 271 -21.07 1.31 -8.00
CA ALA A 271 -19.82 0.74 -7.51
C ALA A 271 -18.79 1.84 -7.23
N VAL A 272 -18.63 2.80 -8.14
CA VAL A 272 -17.73 3.96 -7.96
C VAL A 272 -18.20 4.82 -6.77
N THR A 273 -19.48 5.10 -6.66
CA THR A 273 -20.06 5.92 -5.59
C THR A 273 -19.85 5.27 -4.21
N LYS A 274 -20.06 3.95 -4.09
CA LYS A 274 -19.80 3.20 -2.86
C LYS A 274 -18.31 3.27 -2.47
N SER A 275 -17.42 3.12 -3.45
CA SER A 275 -15.97 3.23 -3.21
C SER A 275 -15.59 4.65 -2.74
N TRP A 276 -16.13 5.69 -3.34
CA TRP A 276 -15.92 7.08 -2.89
C TRP A 276 -16.43 7.32 -1.48
N ALA A 277 -17.62 6.82 -1.17
CA ALA A 277 -18.20 6.95 0.17
C ALA A 277 -17.29 6.30 1.24
N SER A 278 -16.69 5.16 0.94
CA SER A 278 -15.73 4.50 1.86
C SER A 278 -14.44 5.30 2.04
N LEU A 279 -14.05 6.13 1.08
CA LEU A 279 -12.85 6.97 1.11
C LEU A 279 -13.09 8.38 1.68
N ALA A 280 -14.32 8.74 2.05
CA ALA A 280 -14.65 10.08 2.50
C ALA A 280 -13.79 10.53 3.70
N GLY A 281 -13.54 9.65 4.68
CA GLY A 281 -12.65 9.91 5.81
C GLY A 281 -11.20 10.17 5.40
N LEU A 282 -10.71 9.44 4.40
CA LEU A 282 -9.36 9.63 3.85
C LEU A 282 -9.26 10.97 3.09
N MET A 283 -10.28 11.37 2.36
CA MET A 283 -10.32 12.67 1.68
C MET A 283 -10.28 13.84 2.68
N LEU A 284 -11.06 13.73 3.78
CA LEU A 284 -10.99 14.72 4.85
C LEU A 284 -9.60 14.76 5.48
N LEU A 285 -8.98 13.60 5.72
CA LEU A 285 -7.62 13.51 6.22
C LEU A 285 -6.63 14.21 5.28
N PHE A 286 -6.71 13.99 3.98
CA PHE A 286 -5.85 14.67 2.99
C PHE A 286 -6.04 16.19 3.01
N LEU A 287 -7.26 16.66 3.14
CA LEU A 287 -7.53 18.10 3.28
C LEU A 287 -6.83 18.68 4.51
N LEU A 288 -6.92 18.01 5.66
CA LEU A 288 -6.28 18.44 6.90
C LEU A 288 -4.75 18.37 6.81
N ILE A 289 -4.20 17.33 6.20
CA ILE A 289 -2.76 17.21 5.94
C ILE A 289 -2.28 18.34 5.04
N ALA A 290 -2.95 18.62 3.94
CA ALA A 290 -2.58 19.70 3.04
C ALA A 290 -2.57 21.06 3.74
N GLN A 291 -3.57 21.33 4.59
CA GLN A 291 -3.59 22.55 5.41
C GLN A 291 -2.43 22.59 6.42
N PHE A 292 -2.18 21.48 7.12
CA PHE A 292 -1.07 21.40 8.07
C PHE A 292 0.27 21.67 7.39
N VAL A 293 0.57 21.00 6.27
CA VAL A 293 1.83 21.15 5.55
C VAL A 293 1.96 22.57 4.99
N ALA A 294 0.89 23.16 4.45
CA ALA A 294 0.91 24.53 3.96
C ALA A 294 1.23 25.53 5.07
N TYR A 295 0.59 25.42 6.24
CA TYR A 295 0.89 26.30 7.39
C TYR A 295 2.27 26.05 7.98
N PHE A 296 2.70 24.79 8.04
CA PHE A 296 4.00 24.41 8.57
C PHE A 296 5.13 24.97 7.70
N ASN A 297 5.01 24.85 6.37
CA ASN A 297 5.95 25.45 5.43
C ASN A 297 5.90 27.01 5.47
N PHE A 298 4.71 27.60 5.55
CA PHE A 298 4.56 29.05 5.65
C PHE A 298 5.21 29.63 6.93
N SER A 299 5.20 28.87 8.03
CA SER A 299 5.81 29.29 9.30
C SER A 299 7.34 29.22 9.31
N HIS A 300 7.97 28.65 8.29
CA HIS A 300 9.40 28.38 8.22
C HIS A 300 9.94 27.52 9.38
N ILE A 301 9.06 26.86 10.14
CA ILE A 301 9.48 25.93 11.20
C ILE A 301 10.35 24.80 10.67
N PRO A 302 10.03 24.14 9.52
CA PRO A 302 10.89 23.10 8.95
C PRO A 302 12.30 23.57 8.65
N ASP A 303 12.44 24.77 8.07
CA ASP A 303 13.73 25.36 7.72
C ASP A 303 14.59 25.61 8.96
N VAL A 304 14.00 26.21 9.99
CA VAL A 304 14.68 26.46 11.27
C VAL A 304 15.05 25.16 11.98
N ALA A 305 14.16 24.18 11.99
CA ALA A 305 14.42 22.87 12.57
C ALA A 305 15.55 22.16 11.83
N ALA A 306 15.52 22.16 10.48
CA ALA A 306 16.56 21.55 9.66
C ALA A 306 17.93 22.20 9.88
N VAL A 307 18.01 23.53 10.00
CA VAL A 307 19.27 24.23 10.31
C VAL A 307 19.79 23.79 11.68
N LYS A 308 18.96 23.91 12.72
CA LYS A 308 19.40 23.60 14.10
C LYS A 308 19.77 22.12 14.28
N LEU A 309 19.01 21.22 13.67
CA LEU A 309 19.34 19.79 13.69
C LEU A 309 20.60 19.49 12.89
N GLY A 310 20.79 20.16 11.75
CA GLY A 310 22.02 20.06 10.95
C GLY A 310 23.25 20.49 11.76
N ASP A 311 23.19 21.67 12.41
CA ASP A 311 24.26 22.19 13.27
C ASP A 311 24.60 21.20 14.41
N VAL A 312 23.59 20.61 15.05
CA VAL A 312 23.79 19.60 16.10
C VAL A 312 24.46 18.35 15.56
N LEU A 313 24.04 17.86 14.38
CA LEU A 313 24.61 16.68 13.77
C LEU A 313 26.05 16.88 13.31
N GLU A 314 26.38 18.06 12.75
CA GLU A 314 27.74 18.43 12.41
C GLU A 314 28.69 18.47 13.63
N HIS A 315 28.21 19.01 14.75
CA HIS A 315 28.98 19.07 16.00
C HIS A 315 29.19 17.70 16.65
N LEU A 316 28.29 16.74 16.42
CA LEU A 316 28.36 15.39 16.98
C LEU A 316 29.22 14.44 16.15
N ASP A 317 29.69 14.86 14.95
CA ASP A 317 30.43 14.03 13.99
C ASP A 317 29.77 12.64 13.74
N ILE A 318 28.45 12.65 13.72
CA ILE A 318 27.65 11.44 13.52
C ILE A 318 27.64 11.10 12.03
N GLY A 319 28.21 9.97 11.67
CA GLY A 319 28.21 9.47 10.28
C GLY A 319 26.77 9.28 9.74
N ALA A 320 26.58 9.50 8.44
CA ALA A 320 25.28 9.44 7.75
C ALA A 320 24.47 8.16 8.07
N ILE A 321 25.11 7.02 8.26
CA ILE A 321 24.47 5.74 8.61
C ILE A 321 23.70 5.86 9.93
N TRP A 322 24.25 6.48 10.95
CA TRP A 322 23.57 6.63 12.24
C TRP A 322 22.41 7.58 12.20
N VAL A 323 22.46 8.59 11.31
CA VAL A 323 21.33 9.50 11.06
C VAL A 323 20.17 8.73 10.42
N PHE A 324 20.44 7.84 9.46
CA PHE A 324 19.43 6.93 8.90
C PHE A 324 18.84 5.98 9.93
N VAL A 325 19.68 5.38 10.77
CA VAL A 325 19.21 4.55 11.89
C VAL A 325 18.28 5.36 12.81
N GLY A 326 18.61 6.62 13.07
CA GLY A 326 17.76 7.54 13.83
C GLY A 326 16.37 7.72 13.18
N VAL A 327 16.31 7.98 11.88
CA VAL A 327 15.02 8.10 11.14
C VAL A 327 14.21 6.81 11.22
N ILE A 328 14.84 5.67 10.99
CA ILE A 328 14.18 4.36 11.07
C ILE A 328 13.59 4.14 12.48
N LEU A 329 14.36 4.44 13.52
CA LEU A 329 13.89 4.30 14.91
C LEU A 329 12.77 5.27 15.24
N ILE A 330 12.85 6.53 14.80
CA ILE A 330 11.78 7.53 15.00
C ILE A 330 10.52 7.08 14.28
N ALA A 331 10.62 6.62 13.04
CA ALA A 331 9.48 6.09 12.29
C ALA A 331 8.86 4.87 13.00
N ALA A 332 9.70 3.95 13.49
CA ALA A 332 9.26 2.76 14.22
C ALA A 332 8.54 3.12 15.54
N VAL A 333 9.09 4.05 16.32
CA VAL A 333 8.46 4.53 17.57
C VAL A 333 7.16 5.29 17.27
N ALA A 334 7.17 6.15 16.26
CA ALA A 334 5.98 6.90 15.85
C ALA A 334 4.83 5.96 15.43
N ASN A 335 5.14 4.75 14.93
CA ASN A 335 4.14 3.77 14.53
C ASN A 335 3.28 3.24 15.70
N PHE A 336 3.77 3.29 16.92
CA PHE A 336 2.98 2.96 18.11
C PHE A 336 1.97 4.05 18.50
N LEU A 337 2.13 5.27 17.98
CA LEU A 337 1.23 6.40 18.20
C LEU A 337 0.33 6.66 16.98
N ILE A 338 0.92 6.59 15.79
CA ILE A 338 0.28 6.86 14.50
C ILE A 338 0.54 5.66 13.57
N PRO A 339 -0.32 4.64 13.56
CA PRO A 339 -0.05 3.42 12.80
C PRO A 339 -0.17 3.60 11.28
N GLN A 340 -0.89 4.62 10.82
CA GLN A 340 -1.08 4.88 9.40
C GLN A 340 0.14 5.60 8.80
N ALA A 341 0.66 5.09 7.68
CA ALA A 341 1.86 5.63 7.02
C ALA A 341 1.70 7.08 6.53
N ILE A 342 0.55 7.40 5.93
CA ILE A 342 0.28 8.71 5.32
C ILE A 342 0.35 9.86 6.35
N PRO A 343 -0.46 9.89 7.44
CA PRO A 343 -0.40 10.98 8.40
C PRO A 343 0.95 11.04 9.12
N LYS A 344 1.58 9.91 9.36
CA LYS A 344 2.92 9.85 9.97
C LYS A 344 3.97 10.48 9.06
N TRP A 345 3.98 10.13 7.78
CA TRP A 345 4.92 10.74 6.83
C TRP A 345 4.65 12.22 6.62
N ALA A 346 3.39 12.64 6.59
CA ALA A 346 3.03 14.05 6.51
C ALA A 346 3.57 14.90 7.69
N LEU A 347 3.72 14.31 8.87
CA LEU A 347 4.34 14.96 10.03
C LEU A 347 5.87 14.95 9.96
N LEU A 348 6.47 13.87 9.48
CA LEU A 348 7.93 13.68 9.51
C LEU A 348 8.63 14.26 8.30
N ALA A 349 8.03 14.19 7.10
CA ALA A 349 8.64 14.63 5.86
C ALA A 349 9.08 16.10 5.88
N PRO A 350 8.26 17.07 6.33
CA PRO A 350 8.65 18.48 6.37
C PRO A 350 9.88 18.76 7.25
N ILE A 351 10.21 17.87 8.17
CA ILE A 351 11.39 17.98 9.04
C ILE A 351 12.58 17.27 8.42
N PHE A 352 12.39 16.00 8.04
CA PHE A 352 13.50 15.16 7.59
C PHE A 352 13.95 15.48 6.18
N ILE A 353 13.04 15.77 5.26
CA ILE A 353 13.43 15.98 3.86
C ILE A 353 14.36 17.19 3.71
N PRO A 354 14.06 18.41 4.22
CA PRO A 354 14.98 19.53 4.14
C PRO A 354 16.31 19.27 4.88
N LEU A 355 16.26 18.61 6.05
CA LEU A 355 17.45 18.25 6.81
C LEU A 355 18.41 17.38 5.99
N PHE A 356 17.88 16.30 5.39
CA PHE A 356 18.71 15.36 4.64
C PHE A 356 19.22 15.92 3.30
N ILE A 357 18.43 16.79 2.64
CA ILE A 357 18.89 17.54 1.46
C ILE A 357 20.12 18.37 1.79
N ARG A 358 20.14 19.05 2.95
CA ARG A 358 21.32 19.81 3.43
C ARG A 358 22.55 18.93 3.68
N LEU A 359 22.34 17.69 4.11
CA LEU A 359 23.39 16.68 4.28
C LEU A 359 23.81 16.02 2.95
N GLY A 360 23.29 16.48 1.81
CA GLY A 360 23.59 15.94 0.49
C GLY A 360 22.96 14.58 0.20
N ILE A 361 21.90 14.21 0.94
CA ILE A 361 21.23 12.93 0.83
C ILE A 361 19.95 13.10 0.01
N ALA A 362 19.75 12.20 -0.95
CA ALA A 362 18.61 12.25 -1.84
C ALA A 362 17.29 11.95 -1.11
N PRO A 363 16.20 12.72 -1.38
CA PRO A 363 14.91 12.59 -0.70
C PRO A 363 14.30 11.18 -0.76
N GLN A 364 14.44 10.47 -1.89
CA GLN A 364 13.97 9.10 -2.05
C GLN A 364 14.62 8.12 -1.06
N THR A 365 15.87 8.36 -0.67
CA THR A 365 16.57 7.53 0.32
C THR A 365 15.99 7.73 1.73
N VAL A 366 15.59 8.95 2.06
CA VAL A 366 14.91 9.28 3.33
C VAL A 366 13.53 8.61 3.40
N LEU A 367 12.79 8.66 2.29
CA LEU A 367 11.50 7.98 2.18
C LEU A 367 11.67 6.45 2.32
N ALA A 368 12.71 5.87 1.74
CA ALA A 368 13.03 4.46 1.91
C ALA A 368 13.34 4.11 3.38
N ALA A 369 14.12 4.93 4.07
CA ALA A 369 14.42 4.76 5.50
C ALA A 369 13.15 4.83 6.37
N PHE A 370 12.25 5.77 6.06
CA PHE A 370 10.94 5.83 6.71
C PHE A 370 10.16 4.51 6.53
N ARG A 371 10.09 3.96 5.31
CA ARG A 371 9.39 2.70 5.02
C ARG A 371 9.99 1.51 5.79
N VAL A 372 11.32 1.49 5.97
CA VAL A 372 12.01 0.46 6.77
C VAL A 372 11.57 0.51 8.24
N GLY A 373 11.37 1.69 8.81
CA GLY A 373 10.89 1.84 10.19
C GLY A 373 9.38 1.58 10.33
N ASP A 374 8.60 2.01 9.33
CA ASP A 374 7.15 1.93 9.31
C ASP A 374 6.63 0.51 9.12
N SER A 375 7.00 -0.14 8.03
CA SER A 375 6.36 -1.38 7.57
C SER A 375 6.47 -2.54 8.55
N PRO A 376 7.65 -2.92 9.08
CA PRO A 376 7.74 -4.06 10.01
C PRO A 376 7.01 -3.83 11.33
N THR A 377 6.93 -2.59 11.80
CA THR A 377 6.32 -2.27 13.09
C THR A 377 4.80 -2.27 13.06
N ASN A 378 4.18 -2.30 11.88
CA ASN A 378 2.73 -2.47 11.74
C ASN A 378 2.22 -3.80 12.32
N VAL A 379 3.04 -4.86 12.24
CA VAL A 379 2.66 -6.20 12.75
C VAL A 379 2.51 -6.21 14.27
N ILE A 380 3.30 -5.42 14.98
CA ILE A 380 3.34 -5.39 16.45
C ILE A 380 2.60 -4.18 17.05
N SER A 381 2.01 -3.32 16.23
CA SER A 381 1.30 -2.13 16.71
C SER A 381 -0.14 -2.48 17.11
N PRO A 382 -0.49 -2.46 18.42
CA PRO A 382 -1.84 -2.81 18.88
C PRO A 382 -2.88 -1.74 18.52
N VAL A 383 -2.44 -0.54 18.15
CA VAL A 383 -3.31 0.57 17.72
C VAL A 383 -3.63 0.51 16.22
N MET A 384 -3.10 -0.49 15.51
CA MET A 384 -3.46 -0.69 14.12
C MET A 384 -4.96 -1.00 13.99
N PRO A 385 -5.70 -0.31 13.09
CA PRO A 385 -7.17 -0.41 13.02
C PRO A 385 -7.70 -1.84 12.85
N TYR A 386 -6.98 -2.69 12.10
CA TYR A 386 -7.40 -4.08 11.80
C TYR A 386 -6.94 -5.09 12.85
N PHE A 387 -6.16 -4.70 13.86
CA PHE A 387 -5.60 -5.63 14.84
C PHE A 387 -6.71 -6.36 15.63
N ALA A 388 -7.75 -5.62 16.04
CA ALA A 388 -8.90 -6.20 16.73
C ALA A 388 -9.62 -7.26 15.87
N LEU A 389 -9.76 -7.01 14.57
CA LEU A 389 -10.36 -7.95 13.62
C LEU A 389 -9.53 -9.23 13.50
N VAL A 390 -8.20 -9.11 13.45
CA VAL A 390 -7.30 -10.28 13.42
C VAL A 390 -7.42 -11.12 14.68
N VAL A 391 -7.58 -10.47 15.85
CA VAL A 391 -7.86 -11.17 17.12
C VAL A 391 -9.17 -11.95 17.02
N ILE A 392 -10.23 -11.37 16.47
CA ILE A 392 -11.53 -12.04 16.26
C ILE A 392 -11.37 -13.26 15.36
N PHE A 393 -10.62 -13.16 14.27
CA PHE A 393 -10.33 -14.30 13.40
C PHE A 393 -9.52 -15.39 14.13
N ALA A 394 -8.56 -15.00 14.99
CA ALA A 394 -7.79 -15.95 15.78
C ALA A 394 -8.66 -16.68 16.81
N GLN A 395 -9.58 -15.99 17.49
CA GLN A 395 -10.50 -16.55 18.48
C GLN A 395 -11.42 -17.63 17.91
N ARG A 396 -11.67 -17.62 16.61
CA ARG A 396 -12.40 -18.67 15.91
C ARG A 396 -11.71 -20.03 16.00
N TYR A 397 -10.38 -20.05 16.03
CA TYR A 397 -9.58 -21.27 16.07
C TYR A 397 -9.02 -21.58 17.47
N ASP A 398 -8.88 -20.57 18.31
CA ASP A 398 -8.57 -20.69 19.74
C ASP A 398 -9.21 -19.53 20.50
N LYS A 399 -10.26 -19.83 21.28
CA LYS A 399 -11.04 -18.84 22.05
C LYS A 399 -10.22 -18.07 23.09
N ASN A 400 -9.04 -18.57 23.47
CA ASN A 400 -8.14 -17.89 24.39
C ASN A 400 -7.21 -16.90 23.66
N SER A 401 -7.27 -16.83 22.32
CA SER A 401 -6.46 -15.91 21.55
C SER A 401 -6.76 -14.46 21.91
N GLY A 402 -5.71 -13.70 22.13
CA GLY A 402 -5.75 -12.28 22.44
C GLY A 402 -4.62 -11.52 21.76
N ILE A 403 -4.42 -10.27 22.19
CA ILE A 403 -3.35 -9.41 21.67
C ILE A 403 -1.98 -10.11 21.77
N GLY A 404 -1.69 -10.72 22.93
CA GLY A 404 -0.43 -11.42 23.16
C GLY A 404 -0.24 -12.73 22.39
N THR A 405 -1.26 -13.22 21.68
CA THR A 405 -1.15 -14.37 20.78
C THR A 405 -0.61 -13.96 19.40
N LEU A 406 -0.88 -12.72 19.00
CA LEU A 406 -0.54 -12.19 17.69
C LEU A 406 0.75 -11.37 17.67
N VAL A 407 1.16 -10.81 18.81
CA VAL A 407 2.41 -10.09 19.06
C VAL A 407 3.45 -11.01 19.65
#